data_a8d18e9fa258827143972d13c59f0fe0
#
_entry.id   a8d18e9fa258827143972d13c59f0fe0
#
_cell.length_a   1.000
_cell.length_b   1.000
_cell.length_c   1.000
_cell.angle_alpha   90.00
_cell.angle_beta   90.00
_cell.angle_gamma   90.00
#
_symmetry.space_group_name_H-M   'P 1'
#
loop_
_entity.id
_entity.type
_entity.pdbx_description
1 polymer ?
#
loop_
_entity_poly.entity_id
_entity_poly.type
_entity_poly.pdbx_seq_one_letter_code
_entity_poly.pdbx_strand_id
1 'polypeptide(L)'
;MPGYSLGIKELDDHLGRIREGTNLMMIGPPMSRKDELLDAILSHNLGADDGVVIVSTREPGERVLEWFTEQGIDISGSNIGIVDCVTRTLGMNAPDTARIKRASSPVDLTGIGVKISQFLEEFLVKKNLGKIRLSINSLSTILMYSNLQTVFRFLHVFTGRVKAANGFGIYVVEDEMHDAQTIATLKQLFDGMIEIKSIGDSYAMRVVGMTSKPTEWFEYDIIGSEIILNKPKKP
;
A
#
# COMPACT_ATOMS: atom_id res chain seq x y z
N MET A 1 13.13 -12.82 -14.74
CA MET A 1 13.25 -11.35 -14.82
C MET A 1 13.07 -10.78 -13.41
N PRO A 2 13.81 -9.76 -13.02
CA PRO A 2 13.56 -9.08 -11.76
C PRO A 2 12.15 -8.48 -11.78
N GLY A 3 11.47 -8.42 -10.62
CA GLY A 3 10.12 -7.90 -10.52
C GLY A 3 9.44 -8.31 -9.21
N TYR A 4 8.23 -7.81 -9.03
CA TYR A 4 7.42 -8.02 -7.84
C TYR A 4 6.31 -9.03 -8.08
N SER A 5 5.65 -9.46 -6.99
CA SER A 5 4.44 -10.28 -6.99
C SER A 5 3.48 -9.76 -5.93
N LEU A 6 2.20 -10.03 -6.09
CA LEU A 6 1.18 -9.71 -5.09
C LEU A 6 1.16 -10.73 -3.93
N GLY A 7 1.74 -11.92 -4.15
CA GLY A 7 1.63 -13.03 -3.21
C GLY A 7 0.30 -13.77 -3.31
N ILE A 8 -0.43 -13.55 -4.38
CA ILE A 8 -1.73 -14.17 -4.66
C ILE A 8 -1.54 -15.03 -5.90
N LYS A 9 -1.43 -16.33 -5.70
CA LYS A 9 -1.01 -17.28 -6.75
C LYS A 9 -1.79 -17.12 -8.06
N GLU A 10 -3.11 -17.06 -8.01
CA GLU A 10 -3.96 -17.00 -9.19
C GLU A 10 -3.77 -15.69 -9.97
N LEU A 11 -3.55 -14.58 -9.27
CA LEU A 11 -3.27 -13.29 -9.88
C LEU A 11 -1.84 -13.25 -10.41
N ASP A 12 -0.86 -13.74 -9.64
CA ASP A 12 0.54 -13.77 -10.05
C ASP A 12 0.75 -14.68 -11.28
N ASP A 13 0.04 -15.81 -11.37
CA ASP A 13 0.06 -16.70 -12.55
C ASP A 13 -0.50 -15.97 -13.80
N HIS A 14 -1.50 -15.11 -13.62
CA HIS A 14 -2.11 -14.33 -14.72
C HIS A 14 -1.30 -13.09 -15.11
N LEU A 15 -0.79 -12.37 -14.13
CA LEU A 15 -0.05 -11.11 -14.34
C LEU A 15 1.41 -11.33 -14.71
N GLY A 16 1.97 -12.47 -14.32
CA GLY A 16 3.41 -12.68 -14.31
C GLY A 16 4.10 -11.82 -13.26
N ARG A 17 5.37 -11.49 -13.51
CA ARG A 17 6.09 -10.56 -12.63
C ARG A 17 5.67 -9.12 -12.88
N ILE A 18 5.28 -8.42 -11.83
CA ILE A 18 5.01 -6.98 -11.87
C ILE A 18 6.34 -6.25 -12.09
N ARG A 19 6.36 -5.39 -13.11
CA ARG A 19 7.56 -4.64 -13.47
C ARG A 19 7.99 -3.71 -12.32
N GLU A 20 9.28 -3.58 -12.14
CA GLU A 20 9.88 -2.59 -11.26
C GLU A 20 9.44 -1.17 -11.64
N GLY A 21 9.26 -0.32 -10.63
CA GLY A 21 8.75 1.05 -10.80
C GLY A 21 7.23 1.14 -10.93
N THR A 22 6.49 0.04 -10.77
CA THR A 22 5.02 0.04 -10.87
C THR A 22 4.36 0.65 -9.63
N ASN A 23 3.34 1.46 -9.85
CA ASN A 23 2.47 2.03 -8.83
C ASN A 23 1.03 1.59 -9.08
N LEU A 24 0.39 0.96 -8.10
CA LEU A 24 -1.00 0.50 -8.16
C LEU A 24 -1.90 1.31 -7.21
N MET A 25 -3.07 1.68 -7.69
CA MET A 25 -4.16 2.14 -6.83
C MET A 25 -4.97 0.92 -6.37
N MET A 26 -5.18 0.76 -5.07
CA MET A 26 -6.15 -0.19 -4.52
C MET A 26 -7.42 0.58 -4.17
N ILE A 27 -8.53 0.30 -4.84
CA ILE A 27 -9.77 1.06 -4.70
C ILE A 27 -10.97 0.15 -4.48
N GLY A 28 -11.84 0.52 -3.56
CA GLY A 28 -13.06 -0.21 -3.26
C GLY A 28 -13.84 0.37 -2.09
N PRO A 29 -15.00 -0.23 -1.74
CA PRO A 29 -15.88 0.28 -0.71
C PRO A 29 -15.25 0.22 0.69
N PRO A 30 -15.72 1.03 1.64
CA PRO A 30 -15.36 0.89 3.04
C PRO A 30 -15.64 -0.52 3.58
N MET A 31 -14.93 -0.92 4.62
CA MET A 31 -15.06 -2.23 5.30
C MET A 31 -14.80 -3.47 4.42
N SER A 32 -14.24 -3.30 3.23
CA SER A 32 -13.88 -4.42 2.33
C SER A 32 -12.58 -5.14 2.72
N ARG A 33 -12.08 -4.95 3.93
CA ARG A 33 -10.82 -5.53 4.42
C ARG A 33 -9.59 -5.17 3.56
N LYS A 34 -9.63 -4.01 2.88
CA LYS A 34 -8.52 -3.54 2.04
C LYS A 34 -7.21 -3.37 2.81
N ASP A 35 -7.31 -2.94 4.07
CA ASP A 35 -6.11 -2.74 4.92
C ASP A 35 -5.43 -4.09 5.17
N GLU A 36 -6.18 -5.12 5.57
CA GLU A 36 -5.66 -6.47 5.75
C GLU A 36 -5.12 -7.06 4.43
N LEU A 37 -5.83 -6.80 3.31
CA LEU A 37 -5.37 -7.21 1.97
C LEU A 37 -4.03 -6.54 1.61
N LEU A 38 -3.90 -5.25 1.89
CA LEU A 38 -2.65 -4.51 1.68
C LEU A 38 -1.51 -5.10 2.52
N ASP A 39 -1.74 -5.30 3.82
CA ASP A 39 -0.73 -5.81 4.74
C ASP A 39 -0.29 -7.24 4.39
N ALA A 40 -1.23 -8.09 3.97
CA ALA A 40 -0.93 -9.42 3.45
C ALA A 40 -0.06 -9.37 2.17
N ILE A 41 -0.38 -8.49 1.20
CA ILE A 41 0.45 -8.28 0.01
C ILE A 41 1.85 -7.78 0.38
N LEU A 42 1.95 -6.85 1.33
CA LEU A 42 3.23 -6.28 1.76
C LEU A 42 4.08 -7.29 2.53
N SER A 43 3.44 -8.16 3.32
CA SER A 43 4.13 -9.22 4.07
C SER A 43 4.68 -10.34 3.19
N HIS A 44 4.14 -10.50 1.99
CA HIS A 44 4.59 -11.53 1.08
C HIS A 44 6.05 -11.31 0.66
N ASN A 45 6.89 -12.33 0.87
CA ASN A 45 8.33 -12.28 0.57
C ASN A 45 9.10 -11.16 1.34
N LEU A 46 8.77 -10.93 2.61
CA LEU A 46 9.56 -10.10 3.51
C LEU A 46 10.88 -10.81 3.85
N GLY A 47 11.83 -10.75 2.90
CA GLY A 47 13.18 -11.27 3.09
C GLY A 47 14.15 -10.22 3.65
N ALA A 48 15.37 -10.65 3.99
CA ALA A 48 16.42 -9.75 4.46
C ALA A 48 16.84 -8.70 3.41
N ASP A 49 16.67 -9.02 2.12
CA ASP A 49 16.99 -8.14 0.99
C ASP A 49 15.82 -7.26 0.51
N ASP A 50 14.66 -7.38 1.15
CA ASP A 50 13.45 -6.63 0.82
C ASP A 50 13.18 -5.56 1.89
N GLY A 51 12.84 -4.33 1.45
CA GLY A 51 12.40 -3.25 2.30
C GLY A 51 10.92 -2.92 2.07
N VAL A 52 10.20 -2.59 3.13
CA VAL A 52 8.81 -2.13 3.08
C VAL A 52 8.68 -0.81 3.81
N VAL A 53 8.08 0.19 3.17
CA VAL A 53 7.74 1.47 3.78
C VAL A 53 6.23 1.65 3.76
N ILE A 54 5.61 1.74 4.94
CA ILE A 54 4.17 1.91 5.10
C ILE A 54 3.90 3.32 5.66
N VAL A 55 3.15 4.13 4.93
CA VAL A 55 2.62 5.40 5.45
C VAL A 55 1.28 5.10 6.10
N SER A 56 1.23 5.13 7.43
CA SER A 56 0.03 4.91 8.21
C SER A 56 -0.67 6.24 8.51
N THR A 57 -1.88 6.40 7.96
CA THR A 57 -2.72 7.59 8.15
C THR A 57 -3.94 7.33 9.02
N ARG A 58 -4.16 6.09 9.45
CA ARG A 58 -5.35 5.65 10.20
C ARG A 58 -5.01 5.09 11.57
N GLU A 59 -3.83 4.50 11.74
CA GLU A 59 -3.40 3.84 12.96
C GLU A 59 -2.00 4.27 13.37
N PRO A 60 -1.69 4.30 14.70
CA PRO A 60 -0.34 4.45 15.19
C PRO A 60 0.62 3.41 14.62
N GLY A 61 1.88 3.78 14.44
CA GLY A 61 2.88 2.91 13.84
C GLY A 61 3.12 1.60 14.62
N GLU A 62 2.95 1.63 15.92
CA GLU A 62 3.03 0.45 16.79
C GLU A 62 1.95 -0.58 16.43
N ARG A 63 0.69 -0.13 16.19
CA ARG A 63 -0.41 -1.02 15.80
C ARG A 63 -0.14 -1.71 14.46
N VAL A 64 0.44 -0.97 13.51
CA VAL A 64 0.84 -1.55 12.22
C VAL A 64 1.90 -2.65 12.42
N LEU A 65 2.90 -2.45 13.30
CA LEU A 65 3.89 -3.49 13.59
C LEU A 65 3.31 -4.68 14.37
N GLU A 66 2.38 -4.43 15.29
CA GLU A 66 1.69 -5.46 16.06
C GLU A 66 0.91 -6.41 15.14
N TRP A 67 0.25 -5.90 14.09
CA TRP A 67 -0.47 -6.72 13.13
C TRP A 67 0.41 -7.85 12.55
N PHE A 68 1.64 -7.55 12.11
CA PHE A 68 2.55 -8.57 11.59
C PHE A 68 2.83 -9.67 12.63
N THR A 69 3.05 -9.27 13.88
CA THR A 69 3.31 -10.22 14.98
C THR A 69 2.08 -11.06 15.32
N GLU A 70 0.89 -10.46 15.33
CA GLU A 70 -0.38 -11.14 15.58
C GLU A 70 -0.69 -12.17 14.48
N GLN A 71 -0.23 -11.92 13.24
CA GLN A 71 -0.33 -12.88 12.12
C GLN A 71 0.80 -13.92 12.12
N GLY A 72 1.63 -13.96 13.16
CA GLY A 72 2.74 -14.92 13.27
C GLY A 72 3.91 -14.64 12.33
N ILE A 73 4.01 -13.43 11.76
CA ILE A 73 5.08 -13.04 10.86
C ILE A 73 6.27 -12.55 11.69
N ASP A 74 7.39 -13.23 11.61
CA ASP A 74 8.63 -12.77 12.25
C ASP A 74 9.23 -11.60 11.47
N ILE A 75 9.12 -10.43 12.08
CA ILE A 75 9.67 -9.19 11.50
C ILE A 75 11.05 -8.83 12.07
N SER A 76 11.66 -9.64 12.97
CA SER A 76 12.90 -9.30 13.67
C SER A 76 14.06 -9.00 12.70
N GLY A 77 14.20 -9.80 11.66
CA GLY A 77 15.21 -9.63 10.59
C GLY A 77 14.75 -8.81 9.37
N SER A 78 13.51 -8.28 9.37
CA SER A 78 12.96 -7.59 8.22
C SER A 78 13.25 -6.09 8.22
N ASN A 79 13.22 -5.48 7.04
CA ASN A 79 13.41 -4.04 6.85
C ASN A 79 12.03 -3.37 6.64
N ILE A 80 11.29 -3.20 7.73
CA ILE A 80 10.00 -2.49 7.74
C ILE A 80 10.20 -1.11 8.35
N GLY A 81 9.76 -0.08 7.63
CA GLY A 81 9.71 1.31 8.07
C GLY A 81 8.27 1.83 8.04
N ILE A 82 7.81 2.37 9.15
CA ILE A 82 6.48 2.97 9.27
C ILE A 82 6.61 4.50 9.34
N VAL A 83 5.94 5.20 8.46
CA VAL A 83 5.71 6.64 8.59
C VAL A 83 4.37 6.83 9.27
N ASP A 84 4.43 7.09 10.57
CA ASP A 84 3.26 7.23 11.42
C ASP A 84 2.76 8.68 11.39
N CYS A 85 1.55 8.87 10.87
CA CYS A 85 0.88 10.17 10.76
C CYS A 85 -0.18 10.37 11.86
N VAL A 86 -0.34 9.43 12.80
CA VAL A 86 -1.48 9.38 13.72
C VAL A 86 -1.08 9.71 15.16
N THR A 87 0.00 9.12 15.66
CA THR A 87 0.39 9.25 17.08
C THR A 87 0.45 10.70 17.54
N ARG A 88 1.09 11.58 16.77
CA ARG A 88 1.18 13.01 17.12
C ARG A 88 -0.15 13.74 16.99
N THR A 89 -1.00 13.35 16.04
CA THR A 89 -2.35 13.89 15.89
C THR A 89 -3.23 13.59 17.09
N LEU A 90 -3.01 12.45 17.75
CA LEU A 90 -3.68 12.07 19.01
C LEU A 90 -3.10 12.78 20.25
N GLY A 91 -2.14 13.69 20.08
CA GLY A 91 -1.48 14.40 21.18
C GLY A 91 -0.46 13.54 21.95
N MET A 92 -0.12 12.36 21.45
CA MET A 92 0.86 11.48 22.08
C MET A 92 2.27 11.89 21.67
N ASN A 93 3.14 12.10 22.66
CA ASN A 93 4.54 12.46 22.43
C ASN A 93 5.43 11.22 22.50
N ALA A 94 5.49 10.46 21.41
CA ALA A 94 6.37 9.31 21.28
C ALA A 94 7.58 9.66 20.38
N PRO A 95 8.80 9.23 20.73
CA PRO A 95 9.99 9.44 19.90
C PRO A 95 9.95 8.60 18.62
N ASP A 96 10.71 9.02 17.62
CA ASP A 96 11.01 8.16 16.47
C ASP A 96 11.84 6.95 16.92
N THR A 97 11.63 5.82 16.26
CA THR A 97 12.42 4.60 16.46
C THR A 97 13.14 4.21 15.17
N ALA A 98 13.91 3.14 15.19
CA ALA A 98 14.50 2.59 13.96
C ALA A 98 13.46 2.19 12.92
N ARG A 99 12.27 1.73 13.36
CA ARG A 99 11.19 1.26 12.48
C ARG A 99 10.05 2.24 12.31
N ILE A 100 9.91 3.24 13.19
CA ILE A 100 8.79 4.19 13.16
C ILE A 100 9.33 5.61 13.15
N LYS A 101 8.98 6.37 12.11
CA LYS A 101 9.25 7.80 12.00
C LYS A 101 7.93 8.55 11.95
N ARG A 102 7.74 9.55 12.81
CA ARG A 102 6.45 10.22 13.02
C ARG A 102 6.37 11.56 12.30
N ALA A 103 5.42 11.68 11.39
CA ALA A 103 4.96 12.95 10.85
C ALA A 103 4.07 13.68 11.87
N SER A 104 3.84 14.97 11.69
CA SER A 104 3.00 15.73 12.64
C SER A 104 1.51 15.39 12.50
N SER A 105 1.07 15.02 11.30
CA SER A 105 -0.31 14.65 10.99
C SER A 105 -0.42 14.08 9.56
N PRO A 106 -1.57 13.52 9.15
CA PRO A 106 -1.80 13.07 7.77
C PRO A 106 -1.74 14.20 6.72
N VAL A 107 -1.86 15.46 7.13
CA VAL A 107 -1.76 16.62 6.22
C VAL A 107 -0.36 17.22 6.12
N ASP A 108 0.56 16.76 6.93
CA ASP A 108 1.97 17.15 6.85
C ASP A 108 2.67 16.40 5.70
N LEU A 109 2.26 16.70 4.46
CA LEU A 109 2.77 16.01 3.28
C LEU A 109 4.28 16.20 3.11
N THR A 110 4.81 17.33 3.56
CA THR A 110 6.26 17.60 3.55
C THR A 110 6.98 16.69 4.55
N GLY A 111 6.49 16.64 5.79
CA GLY A 111 7.04 15.77 6.83
C GLY A 111 6.95 14.29 6.45
N ILE A 112 5.81 13.85 5.93
CA ILE A 112 5.64 12.49 5.38
C ILE A 112 6.71 12.22 4.33
N GLY A 113 6.89 13.14 3.38
CA GLY A 113 7.88 13.05 2.32
C GLY A 113 9.31 12.94 2.80
N VAL A 114 9.67 13.67 3.83
CA VAL A 114 10.99 13.59 4.47
C VAL A 114 11.19 12.24 5.13
N LYS A 115 10.19 11.74 5.87
CA LYS A 115 10.29 10.44 6.57
C LYS A 115 10.39 9.26 5.59
N ILE A 116 9.64 9.28 4.50
CA ILE A 116 9.79 8.28 3.43
C ILE A 116 11.20 8.35 2.84
N SER A 117 11.72 9.55 2.55
CA SER A 117 13.07 9.70 1.98
C SER A 117 14.15 9.15 2.91
N GLN A 118 13.99 9.33 4.22
CA GLN A 118 14.91 8.77 5.22
C GLN A 118 14.92 7.23 5.20
N PHE A 119 13.74 6.58 5.06
CA PHE A 119 13.68 5.12 4.92
C PHE A 119 14.26 4.65 3.58
N LEU A 120 13.96 5.34 2.48
CA LEU A 120 14.52 4.98 1.19
C LEU A 120 16.05 5.11 1.18
N GLU A 121 16.61 6.17 1.78
CA GLU A 121 18.05 6.31 1.95
C GLU A 121 18.64 5.17 2.80
N GLU A 122 18.00 4.86 3.92
CA GLU A 122 18.43 3.78 4.80
C GLU A 122 18.44 2.43 4.07
N PHE A 123 17.36 2.11 3.37
CA PHE A 123 17.17 0.80 2.74
C PHE A 123 17.99 0.65 1.46
N LEU A 124 17.94 1.64 0.56
CA LEU A 124 18.60 1.55 -0.75
C LEU A 124 20.08 1.88 -0.67
N VAL A 125 20.47 2.91 0.11
CA VAL A 125 21.85 3.38 0.11
C VAL A 125 22.67 2.72 1.21
N LYS A 126 22.16 2.71 2.46
CA LYS A 126 22.94 2.20 3.60
C LYS A 126 22.92 0.67 3.69
N LYS A 127 21.76 0.05 3.44
CA LYS A 127 21.59 -1.41 3.49
C LYS A 127 21.71 -2.08 2.13
N ASN A 128 21.70 -1.32 1.04
CA ASN A 128 21.80 -1.80 -0.34
C ASN A 128 20.75 -2.87 -0.68
N LEU A 129 19.49 -2.68 -0.23
CA LEU A 129 18.44 -3.64 -0.49
C LEU A 129 18.05 -3.66 -1.96
N GLY A 130 17.79 -4.85 -2.47
CA GLY A 130 17.47 -5.07 -3.89
C GLY A 130 16.03 -4.72 -4.26
N LYS A 131 15.11 -4.71 -3.30
CA LYS A 131 13.67 -4.46 -3.53
C LYS A 131 13.06 -3.57 -2.47
N ILE A 132 12.21 -2.66 -2.92
CA ILE A 132 11.46 -1.74 -2.03
C ILE A 132 9.99 -1.76 -2.39
N ARG A 133 9.15 -2.04 -1.40
CA ARG A 133 7.71 -1.82 -1.46
C ARG A 133 7.35 -0.58 -0.67
N LEU A 134 6.42 0.22 -1.20
CA LEU A 134 5.90 1.41 -0.52
C LEU A 134 4.38 1.38 -0.55
N SER A 135 3.74 1.73 0.57
CA SER A 135 2.29 1.88 0.60
C SER A 135 1.85 3.15 1.34
N ILE A 136 0.67 3.64 0.97
CA ILE A 136 -0.09 4.61 1.74
C ILE A 136 -1.45 3.97 2.03
N ASN A 137 -1.71 3.66 3.31
CA ASN A 137 -2.87 2.85 3.69
C ASN A 137 -4.21 3.57 3.63
N SER A 138 -4.20 4.94 3.50
CA SER A 138 -5.39 5.67 3.09
C SER A 138 -5.05 7.04 2.48
N LEU A 139 -5.15 7.13 1.16
CA LEU A 139 -5.17 8.43 0.47
C LEU A 139 -6.45 9.19 0.78
N SER A 140 -7.56 8.49 1.02
CA SER A 140 -8.83 9.12 1.37
C SER A 140 -8.73 9.93 2.66
N THR A 141 -7.99 9.45 3.66
CA THR A 141 -7.70 10.22 4.87
C THR A 141 -6.96 11.51 4.56
N ILE A 142 -5.97 11.47 3.68
CA ILE A 142 -5.21 12.67 3.28
C ILE A 142 -6.11 13.64 2.51
N LEU A 143 -6.95 13.14 1.59
CA LEU A 143 -7.90 13.93 0.79
C LEU A 143 -9.00 14.59 1.62
N MET A 144 -9.36 14.02 2.76
CA MET A 144 -10.34 14.63 3.69
C MET A 144 -9.85 15.96 4.27
N TYR A 145 -8.54 16.12 4.42
CA TYR A 145 -7.93 17.28 5.06
C TYR A 145 -7.11 18.15 4.11
N SER A 146 -6.92 17.72 2.86
CA SER A 146 -6.11 18.43 1.87
C SER A 146 -6.84 18.49 0.52
N ASN A 147 -6.67 19.59 -0.22
CA ASN A 147 -7.26 19.68 -1.55
C ASN A 147 -6.58 18.73 -2.56
N LEU A 148 -7.34 18.30 -3.56
CA LEU A 148 -6.91 17.36 -4.59
C LEU A 148 -5.60 17.77 -5.28
N GLN A 149 -5.42 19.06 -5.60
CA GLN A 149 -4.23 19.53 -6.30
C GLN A 149 -2.95 19.35 -5.46
N THR A 150 -3.04 19.59 -4.16
CA THR A 150 -1.92 19.40 -3.24
C THR A 150 -1.58 17.93 -3.08
N VAL A 151 -2.59 17.08 -2.92
CA VAL A 151 -2.41 15.61 -2.85
C VAL A 151 -1.87 15.06 -4.18
N PHE A 152 -2.37 15.53 -5.31
CA PHE A 152 -1.89 15.14 -6.63
C PHE A 152 -0.40 15.46 -6.81
N ARG A 153 0.04 16.68 -6.46
CA ARG A 153 1.46 17.07 -6.53
C ARG A 153 2.34 16.20 -5.63
N PHE A 154 1.88 15.94 -4.42
CA PHE A 154 2.57 15.04 -3.49
C PHE A 154 2.72 13.63 -4.10
N LEU A 155 1.63 13.04 -4.57
CA LEU A 155 1.64 11.70 -5.18
C LEU A 155 2.48 11.65 -6.46
N HIS A 156 2.44 12.69 -7.30
CA HIS A 156 3.27 12.76 -8.51
C HIS A 156 4.77 12.64 -8.18
N VAL A 157 5.21 13.29 -7.10
CA VAL A 157 6.59 13.17 -6.61
C VAL A 157 6.86 11.75 -6.10
N PHE A 158 5.93 11.16 -5.34
CA PHE A 158 6.14 9.85 -4.72
C PHE A 158 6.09 8.70 -5.70
N THR A 159 5.13 8.66 -6.60
CA THR A 159 5.08 7.66 -7.67
C THR A 159 6.35 7.75 -8.54
N GLY A 160 6.84 8.96 -8.80
CA GLY A 160 8.13 9.19 -9.47
C GLY A 160 9.32 8.63 -8.70
N ARG A 161 9.36 8.79 -7.37
CA ARG A 161 10.42 8.21 -6.53
C ARG A 161 10.38 6.68 -6.49
N VAL A 162 9.20 6.09 -6.42
CA VAL A 162 9.03 4.63 -6.52
C VAL A 162 9.58 4.14 -7.86
N LYS A 163 9.28 4.82 -8.96
CA LYS A 163 9.84 4.51 -10.29
C LYS A 163 11.36 4.63 -10.33
N ALA A 164 11.91 5.70 -9.79
CA ALA A 164 13.37 5.92 -9.74
C ALA A 164 14.12 4.90 -8.85
N ALA A 165 13.44 4.40 -7.80
CA ALA A 165 13.96 3.38 -6.89
C ALA A 165 13.77 1.95 -7.41
N ASN A 166 13.23 1.74 -8.61
CA ASN A 166 12.79 0.42 -9.11
C ASN A 166 11.85 -0.30 -8.12
N GLY A 167 11.09 0.47 -7.31
CA GLY A 167 10.21 -0.02 -6.26
C GLY A 167 8.85 -0.48 -6.78
N PHE A 168 7.99 -0.84 -5.84
CA PHE A 168 6.59 -1.19 -6.07
C PHE A 168 5.72 -0.44 -5.08
N GLY A 169 4.75 0.33 -5.58
CA GLY A 169 3.87 1.17 -4.75
C GLY A 169 2.42 0.69 -4.77
N ILE A 170 1.74 0.69 -3.60
CA ILE A 170 0.29 0.46 -3.48
C ILE A 170 -0.33 1.59 -2.66
N TYR A 171 -1.41 2.18 -3.19
CA TYR A 171 -2.07 3.36 -2.63
C TYR A 171 -3.55 3.10 -2.47
N VAL A 172 -4.04 3.08 -1.22
CA VAL A 172 -5.43 2.72 -0.91
C VAL A 172 -6.35 3.93 -0.98
N VAL A 173 -7.48 3.76 -1.66
CA VAL A 173 -8.55 4.76 -1.82
C VAL A 173 -9.91 4.13 -1.51
N GLU A 174 -10.74 4.84 -0.77
CA GLU A 174 -12.16 4.52 -0.57
C GLU A 174 -12.96 5.14 -1.72
N ASP A 175 -13.56 4.35 -2.61
CA ASP A 175 -14.23 4.85 -3.82
C ASP A 175 -15.49 5.67 -3.52
N GLU A 176 -16.23 5.29 -2.49
CA GLU A 176 -17.49 5.96 -2.09
C GLU A 176 -17.29 7.30 -1.37
N MET A 177 -16.04 7.63 -0.98
CA MET A 177 -15.73 8.88 -0.27
C MET A 177 -15.43 10.07 -1.20
N HIS A 178 -15.27 9.82 -2.50
CA HIS A 178 -14.80 10.82 -3.45
C HIS A 178 -15.64 10.83 -4.71
N ASP A 179 -15.77 12.01 -5.32
CA ASP A 179 -16.44 12.12 -6.61
C ASP A 179 -15.65 11.46 -7.76
N ALA A 180 -16.36 11.17 -8.82
CA ALA A 180 -15.78 10.49 -10.00
C ALA A 180 -14.62 11.29 -10.63
N GLN A 181 -14.64 12.63 -10.55
CA GLN A 181 -13.59 13.49 -11.08
C GLN A 181 -12.31 13.37 -10.26
N THR A 182 -12.41 13.35 -8.94
CA THR A 182 -11.29 13.13 -8.02
C THR A 182 -10.64 11.78 -8.30
N ILE A 183 -11.43 10.70 -8.37
CA ILE A 183 -10.92 9.36 -8.68
C ILE A 183 -10.26 9.33 -10.07
N ALA A 184 -10.90 9.89 -11.10
CA ALA A 184 -10.34 9.94 -12.46
C ALA A 184 -9.01 10.72 -12.51
N THR A 185 -8.89 11.79 -11.72
CA THR A 185 -7.66 12.58 -11.63
C THR A 185 -6.53 11.76 -10.98
N LEU A 186 -6.83 11.07 -9.88
CA LEU A 186 -5.84 10.24 -9.20
C LEU A 186 -5.37 9.06 -10.06
N LYS A 187 -6.27 8.43 -10.80
CA LYS A 187 -5.96 7.29 -11.71
C LYS A 187 -4.82 7.60 -12.69
N GLN A 188 -4.64 8.87 -13.08
CA GLN A 188 -3.56 9.28 -14.00
C GLN A 188 -2.14 9.06 -13.43
N LEU A 189 -2.00 8.90 -12.12
CA LEU A 189 -0.71 8.73 -11.45
C LEU A 189 -0.27 7.27 -11.36
N PHE A 190 -1.16 6.32 -11.66
CA PHE A 190 -0.95 4.90 -11.42
C PHE A 190 -0.84 4.11 -12.72
N ASP A 191 -0.05 3.05 -12.66
CA ASP A 191 0.18 2.17 -13.81
C ASP A 191 -0.92 1.11 -13.95
N GLY A 192 -1.66 0.85 -12.87
CA GLY A 192 -2.79 -0.07 -12.82
C GLY A 192 -3.56 0.04 -11.51
N MET A 193 -4.56 -0.83 -11.34
CA MET A 193 -5.43 -0.82 -10.17
C MET A 193 -5.74 -2.23 -9.68
N ILE A 194 -5.89 -2.36 -8.36
CA ILE A 194 -6.61 -3.45 -7.70
C ILE A 194 -7.99 -2.89 -7.39
N GLU A 195 -8.99 -3.31 -8.15
CA GLU A 195 -10.38 -2.92 -7.92
C GLU A 195 -11.07 -3.92 -7.02
N ILE A 196 -11.82 -3.43 -6.04
CA ILE A 196 -12.59 -4.22 -5.09
C ILE A 196 -14.06 -3.81 -5.16
N LYS A 197 -14.96 -4.77 -5.10
CA LYS A 197 -16.41 -4.53 -5.03
C LYS A 197 -17.09 -5.50 -4.09
N SER A 198 -18.27 -5.11 -3.59
CA SER A 198 -19.16 -6.00 -2.84
C SER A 198 -19.87 -6.96 -3.80
N ILE A 199 -20.02 -8.22 -3.38
CA ILE A 199 -20.83 -9.24 -4.06
C ILE A 199 -21.64 -9.96 -2.99
N GLY A 200 -22.92 -9.55 -2.81
CA GLY A 200 -23.73 -10.03 -1.69
C GLY A 200 -23.04 -9.71 -0.37
N ASP A 201 -22.81 -10.73 0.45
CA ASP A 201 -22.14 -10.62 1.75
C ASP A 201 -20.62 -10.78 1.66
N SER A 202 -20.06 -10.92 0.45
CA SER A 202 -18.62 -11.08 0.21
C SER A 202 -18.02 -9.93 -0.60
N TYR A 203 -16.70 -9.94 -0.76
CA TYR A 203 -15.98 -8.99 -1.60
C TYR A 203 -15.23 -9.74 -2.70
N ALA A 204 -15.14 -9.09 -3.86
CA ALA A 204 -14.30 -9.58 -4.95
C ALA A 204 -13.32 -8.51 -5.39
N MET A 205 -12.18 -8.99 -5.89
CA MET A 205 -11.12 -8.16 -6.42
C MET A 205 -10.75 -8.55 -7.85
N ARG A 206 -10.22 -7.59 -8.60
CA ARG A 206 -9.56 -7.82 -9.88
C ARG A 206 -8.42 -6.83 -10.08
N VAL A 207 -7.53 -7.15 -11.03
CA VAL A 207 -6.44 -6.24 -11.43
C VAL A 207 -6.72 -5.69 -12.82
N VAL A 208 -6.54 -4.37 -12.97
CA VAL A 208 -6.80 -3.61 -14.20
C VAL A 208 -5.55 -2.83 -14.59
N GLY A 209 -5.27 -2.73 -15.89
CA GLY A 209 -4.18 -1.91 -16.43
C GLY A 209 -2.81 -2.59 -16.47
N MET A 210 -2.65 -3.78 -15.87
CA MET A 210 -1.38 -4.50 -15.85
C MET A 210 -1.20 -5.45 -17.03
N THR A 211 -2.29 -5.82 -17.68
CA THR A 211 -2.35 -6.68 -18.87
C THR A 211 -3.29 -6.07 -19.89
N SER A 212 -3.33 -6.63 -21.10
CA SER A 212 -4.20 -6.14 -22.20
C SER A 212 -5.69 -6.17 -21.86
N LYS A 213 -6.10 -7.01 -20.91
CA LYS A 213 -7.48 -7.10 -20.40
C LYS A 213 -7.43 -7.19 -18.88
N PRO A 214 -8.44 -6.66 -18.17
CA PRO A 214 -8.58 -6.90 -16.73
C PRO A 214 -8.59 -8.39 -16.42
N THR A 215 -8.11 -8.76 -15.23
CA THR A 215 -8.33 -10.13 -14.74
C THR A 215 -9.82 -10.39 -14.53
N GLU A 216 -10.22 -11.64 -14.41
CA GLU A 216 -11.54 -11.97 -13.90
C GLU A 216 -11.71 -11.43 -12.47
N TRP A 217 -12.96 -11.30 -12.02
CA TRP A 217 -13.26 -11.03 -10.63
C TRP A 217 -13.09 -12.31 -9.81
N PHE A 218 -12.38 -12.20 -8.69
CA PHE A 218 -12.20 -13.28 -7.72
C PHE A 218 -12.79 -12.84 -6.39
N GLU A 219 -13.68 -13.63 -5.82
CA GLU A 219 -14.02 -13.47 -4.40
C GLU A 219 -12.77 -13.75 -3.57
N TYR A 220 -12.54 -12.98 -2.53
CA TYR A 220 -11.39 -13.18 -1.66
C TYR A 220 -11.79 -13.27 -0.21
N ASP A 221 -11.02 -14.03 0.53
CA ASP A 221 -10.99 -14.05 1.98
C ASP A 221 -9.54 -13.94 2.45
N ILE A 222 -9.36 -13.51 3.70
CA ILE A 222 -8.04 -13.35 4.31
C ILE A 222 -8.04 -14.14 5.61
N ILE A 223 -7.16 -15.12 5.68
CA ILE A 223 -6.95 -15.98 6.87
C ILE A 223 -5.51 -15.78 7.32
N GLY A 224 -5.35 -15.08 8.46
CA GLY A 224 -4.02 -14.64 8.86
C GLY A 224 -3.43 -13.67 7.85
N SER A 225 -2.26 -14.00 7.32
CA SER A 225 -1.61 -13.26 6.22
C SER A 225 -1.82 -13.87 4.83
N GLU A 226 -2.60 -14.95 4.73
CA GLU A 226 -2.91 -15.61 3.47
C GLU A 226 -4.16 -15.03 2.81
N ILE A 227 -4.05 -14.70 1.52
CA ILE A 227 -5.16 -14.27 0.68
C ILE A 227 -5.64 -15.48 -0.13
N ILE A 228 -6.89 -15.86 0.07
CA ILE A 228 -7.52 -16.99 -0.62
C ILE A 228 -8.46 -16.42 -1.66
N LEU A 229 -8.25 -16.80 -2.93
CA LEU A 229 -9.14 -16.43 -4.01
C LEU A 229 -10.09 -17.59 -4.36
N ASN A 230 -11.35 -17.26 -4.49
CA ASN A 230 -12.38 -18.14 -4.99
C ASN A 230 -12.92 -17.60 -6.31
N LYS A 231 -13.15 -18.47 -7.30
CA LYS A 231 -13.87 -18.06 -8.50
C LYS A 231 -15.29 -17.67 -8.10
N PRO A 232 -15.81 -16.53 -8.60
CA PRO A 232 -17.17 -16.15 -8.31
C PRO A 232 -18.10 -17.28 -8.72
N LYS A 233 -18.99 -17.69 -7.81
CA LYS A 233 -20.07 -18.64 -8.17
C LYS A 233 -20.84 -17.99 -9.31
N LYS A 234 -20.92 -18.67 -10.47
CA LYS A 234 -21.81 -18.21 -11.53
C LYS A 234 -23.22 -18.09 -10.95
N PRO A 235 -23.90 -16.96 -11.23
CA PRO A 235 -25.29 -16.79 -10.77
C PRO A 235 -26.20 -17.87 -11.32
#